data_cb8fe1f2e7eff8b94696f54b762ecb96
#
_entry.id   cb8fe1f2e7eff8b94696f54b762ecb96
#
_cell.length_a   1.000
_cell.length_b   1.000
_cell.length_c   1.000
_cell.angle_alpha   90.00
_cell.angle_beta   90.00
_cell.angle_gamma   90.00
#
_symmetry.space_group_name_H-M   'P 1'
#
loop_
_entity.id
_entity.type
_entity.pdbx_description
1 polymer ?
#
loop_
_entity_poly.entity_id
_entity_poly.type
_entity_poly.pdbx_seq_one_letter_code
_entity_poly.pdbx_strand_id
1 'polypeptide(L)'
;MRLSASSRFLRKAKKLHEPQASMLRAALRRFAVEPQDPLLRTHKLKGELAAYWAFSVDDDLCVVFRWEGDEAFLVNIGSHGEVYQRQT
;
A
#
# COMPACT_ATOMS: atom_id res chain seq x y z
N MET A 1 7.87 6.17 11.80
CA MET A 1 6.80 5.21 12.09
C MET A 1 7.25 3.82 11.70
N ARG A 2 6.71 2.83 12.38
CA ARG A 2 7.11 1.44 12.11
C ARG A 2 6.17 0.80 11.10
N LEU A 3 6.76 0.04 10.20
CA LEU A 3 6.02 -0.70 9.18
C LEU A 3 6.27 -2.18 9.36
N SER A 4 5.23 -2.97 9.17
CA SER A 4 5.38 -4.41 9.05
C SER A 4 4.63 -4.85 7.81
N ALA A 5 4.81 -6.07 7.38
CA ALA A 5 4.26 -6.49 6.09
C ALA A 5 3.84 -7.95 6.13
N SER A 6 2.75 -8.23 5.41
CA SER A 6 2.27 -9.59 5.26
C SER A 6 3.17 -10.37 4.31
N SER A 7 3.08 -11.70 4.37
CA SER A 7 3.78 -12.55 3.42
C SER A 7 3.35 -12.26 1.99
N ARG A 8 2.06 -12.00 1.80
CA ARG A 8 1.55 -11.68 0.47
C ARG A 8 2.19 -10.42 -0.07
N PHE A 9 2.25 -9.37 0.76
CA PHE A 9 2.86 -8.11 0.33
C PHE A 9 4.32 -8.35 -0.08
N LEU A 10 5.07 -9.03 0.77
CA LEU A 10 6.49 -9.25 0.51
C LEU A 10 6.71 -10.05 -0.76
N ARG A 11 5.90 -11.07 -0.97
CA ARG A 11 6.03 -11.92 -2.14
C ARG A 11 5.77 -11.14 -3.42
N LYS A 12 4.72 -10.31 -3.41
CA LYS A 12 4.37 -9.51 -4.58
C LYS A 12 5.37 -8.40 -4.83
N ALA A 13 5.85 -7.76 -3.76
CA ALA A 13 6.82 -6.68 -3.88
C ALA A 13 8.12 -7.18 -4.50
N LYS A 14 8.54 -8.39 -4.16
CA LYS A 14 9.76 -8.95 -4.72
C LYS A 14 9.69 -9.17 -6.21
N LYS A 15 8.49 -9.28 -6.76
CA LYS A 15 8.31 -9.54 -8.18
C LYS A 15 8.27 -8.27 -9.02
N LEU A 16 8.30 -7.10 -8.39
CA LEU A 16 8.26 -5.85 -9.13
C LEU A 16 9.56 -5.64 -9.90
N HIS A 17 9.43 -5.12 -11.11
CA HIS A 17 10.57 -4.73 -11.91
C HIS A 17 10.72 -3.21 -11.85
N GLU A 18 11.87 -2.71 -12.31
CA GLU A 18 12.04 -1.28 -12.41
C GLU A 18 11.19 -0.76 -13.56
N PRO A 19 10.65 0.45 -13.44
CA PRO A 19 10.93 1.42 -12.38
C PRO A 19 10.07 1.26 -11.13
N GLN A 20 9.09 0.35 -11.15
CA GLN A 20 8.14 0.26 -10.05
C GLN A 20 8.78 -0.15 -8.73
N ALA A 21 9.81 -0.99 -8.79
CA ALA A 21 10.50 -1.38 -7.55
C ALA A 21 11.11 -0.17 -6.86
N SER A 22 11.75 0.73 -7.62
CA SER A 22 12.31 1.95 -7.03
C SER A 22 11.23 2.89 -6.56
N MET A 23 10.12 2.96 -7.28
CA MET A 23 9.00 3.81 -6.92
C MET A 23 8.37 3.35 -5.62
N LEU A 24 8.28 2.03 -5.43
CA LEU A 24 7.76 1.49 -4.18
C LEU A 24 8.67 1.87 -3.02
N ARG A 25 9.97 1.71 -3.17
CA ARG A 25 10.89 2.06 -2.10
C ARG A 25 10.77 3.53 -1.72
N ALA A 26 10.66 4.41 -2.72
CA ALA A 26 10.50 5.83 -2.46
C ALA A 26 9.17 6.12 -1.75
N ALA A 27 8.10 5.45 -2.19
CA ALA A 27 6.79 5.65 -1.57
C ALA A 27 6.78 5.18 -0.12
N LEU A 28 7.45 4.07 0.18
CA LEU A 28 7.51 3.56 1.55
C LEU A 28 8.29 4.51 2.45
N ARG A 29 9.39 5.08 1.96
CA ARG A 29 10.13 6.06 2.75
C ARG A 29 9.28 7.29 3.04
N ARG A 30 8.56 7.77 2.03
CA ARG A 30 7.68 8.92 2.19
C ARG A 30 6.56 8.62 3.17
N PHE A 31 5.97 7.45 3.05
CA PHE A 31 4.88 7.04 3.94
C PHE A 31 5.35 6.95 5.38
N ALA A 32 6.55 6.44 5.59
CA ALA A 32 7.07 6.30 6.95
C ALA A 32 7.31 7.66 7.63
N VAL A 33 7.60 8.68 6.84
CA VAL A 33 7.82 10.02 7.37
C VAL A 33 6.51 10.78 7.52
N GLU A 34 5.66 10.72 6.51
CA GLU A 34 4.40 11.45 6.53
C GLU A 34 3.34 10.67 5.77
N PRO A 35 2.54 9.87 6.48
CA PRO A 35 1.55 9.01 5.82
C PRO A 35 0.50 9.78 5.03
N GLN A 36 0.27 11.03 5.38
CA GLN A 36 -0.73 11.84 4.71
C GLN A 36 -0.15 12.76 3.64
N ASP A 37 1.11 12.52 3.25
CA ASP A 37 1.73 13.27 2.18
C ASP A 37 0.81 13.24 0.96
N PRO A 38 0.45 14.39 0.40
CA PRO A 38 -0.49 14.43 -0.74
C PRO A 38 -0.06 13.58 -1.93
N LEU A 39 1.25 13.38 -2.12
CA LEU A 39 1.73 12.58 -3.24
C LEU A 39 1.33 11.13 -3.12
N LEU A 40 1.04 10.66 -1.91
CA LEU A 40 0.67 9.27 -1.69
C LEU A 40 -0.82 9.03 -1.88
N ARG A 41 -1.63 10.07 -1.80
CA ARG A 41 -3.09 9.95 -1.90
C ARG A 41 -3.64 8.92 -0.92
N THR A 42 -3.12 8.94 0.30
CA THR A 42 -3.54 8.00 1.33
C THR A 42 -5.01 8.22 1.65
N HIS A 43 -5.78 7.14 1.64
CA HIS A 43 -7.22 7.25 1.89
C HIS A 43 -7.77 5.96 2.47
N LYS A 44 -8.88 6.08 3.19
CA LYS A 44 -9.56 4.95 3.79
C LYS A 44 -10.46 4.31 2.73
N LEU A 45 -10.47 3.00 2.70
CA LEU A 45 -11.31 2.28 1.76
C LEU A 45 -12.73 2.13 2.30
N LYS A 46 -13.64 1.67 1.46
CA LYS A 46 -15.06 1.60 1.79
C LYS A 46 -15.59 0.19 1.62
N GLY A 47 -16.81 -0.01 2.11
CA GLY A 47 -17.49 -1.28 1.95
C GLY A 47 -16.80 -2.38 2.71
N GLU A 48 -16.61 -3.49 2.05
CA GLU A 48 -15.97 -4.64 2.68
C GLU A 48 -14.54 -4.40 3.07
N LEU A 49 -13.92 -3.38 2.48
CA LEU A 49 -12.54 -3.05 2.78
C LEU A 49 -12.42 -1.88 3.76
N ALA A 50 -13.49 -1.58 4.50
CA ALA A 50 -13.52 -0.39 5.35
C ALA A 50 -12.50 -0.40 6.48
N ALA A 51 -11.96 -1.57 6.83
CA ALA A 51 -10.91 -1.66 7.85
C ALA A 51 -9.53 -1.31 7.30
N TYR A 52 -9.44 -1.08 6.00
CA TYR A 52 -8.16 -0.90 5.33
C TYR A 52 -8.04 0.49 4.73
N TRP A 53 -6.80 0.84 4.44
CA TRP A 53 -6.41 2.10 3.82
C TRP A 53 -5.53 1.77 2.64
N ALA A 54 -5.30 2.75 1.79
CA ALA A 54 -4.40 2.55 0.65
C ALA A 54 -3.60 3.80 0.37
N PHE A 55 -2.43 3.63 -0.22
CA PHE A 55 -1.69 4.77 -0.77
C PHE A 55 -1.13 4.37 -2.14
N SER A 56 -0.84 5.38 -2.94
CA SER A 56 -0.40 5.18 -4.32
C SER A 56 1.11 5.12 -4.44
N VAL A 57 1.58 4.20 -5.27
CA VAL A 57 2.97 4.12 -5.66
C VAL A 57 3.13 4.81 -7.01
N ASP A 58 2.24 4.52 -7.96
CA ASP A 58 2.15 5.25 -9.22
C ASP A 58 0.67 5.27 -9.65
N ASP A 59 0.41 5.60 -10.91
CA ASP A 59 -0.96 5.77 -11.35
C ASP A 59 -1.81 4.51 -11.23
N ASP A 60 -1.18 3.35 -11.29
CA ASP A 60 -1.91 2.10 -11.24
C ASP A 60 -1.55 1.24 -10.05
N LEU A 61 -0.35 1.39 -9.49
CA LEU A 61 0.14 0.53 -8.44
C LEU A 61 -0.13 1.17 -7.08
N CYS A 62 -0.77 0.42 -6.19
CA CYS A 62 -1.06 0.92 -4.85
C CYS A 62 -0.80 -0.13 -3.78
N VAL A 63 -0.65 0.35 -2.55
CA VAL A 63 -0.42 -0.49 -1.38
C VAL A 63 -1.64 -0.40 -0.48
N VAL A 64 -2.14 -1.55 -0.05
CA VAL A 64 -3.22 -1.62 0.91
C VAL A 64 -2.63 -1.95 2.27
N PHE A 65 -3.05 -1.22 3.29
CA PHE A 65 -2.52 -1.43 4.64
C PHE A 65 -3.62 -1.20 5.67
N ARG A 66 -3.33 -1.56 6.90
CA ARG A 66 -4.21 -1.21 8.00
C ARG A 66 -3.37 -0.67 9.14
N TRP A 67 -3.99 0.16 9.96
CA TRP A 67 -3.32 0.68 11.15
C TRP A 67 -3.42 -0.33 12.27
N GLU A 68 -2.32 -0.53 12.97
CA GLU A 68 -2.29 -1.34 14.17
C GLU A 68 -1.63 -0.48 15.23
N GLY A 69 -2.45 0.24 15.98
CA GLY A 69 -1.93 1.26 16.87
C GLY A 69 -1.31 2.37 16.03
N ASP A 70 -0.05 2.67 16.30
CA ASP A 70 0.65 3.69 15.52
C ASP A 70 1.60 3.07 14.50
N GLU A 71 1.42 1.78 14.21
CA GLU A 71 2.17 1.10 13.17
C GLU A 71 1.26 0.84 11.98
N ALA A 72 1.85 0.70 10.81
CA ALA A 72 1.11 0.32 9.62
C ALA A 72 1.50 -1.08 9.22
N PHE A 73 0.51 -1.92 8.96
CA PHE A 73 0.72 -3.29 8.49
C PHE A 73 0.38 -3.33 7.01
N LEU A 74 1.39 -3.57 6.18
CA LEU A 74 1.22 -3.59 4.72
C LEU A 74 0.64 -4.94 4.31
N VAL A 75 -0.57 -4.92 3.78
CA VAL A 75 -1.33 -6.13 3.53
C VAL A 75 -1.17 -6.65 2.12
N ASN A 76 -1.19 -5.75 1.15
CA ASN A 76 -1.19 -6.16 -0.24
C ASN A 76 -0.64 -5.04 -1.10
N ILE A 77 -0.20 -5.38 -2.31
CA ILE A 77 0.24 -4.41 -3.30
C ILE A 77 -0.17 -4.94 -4.66
N GLY A 78 -0.59 -4.05 -5.54
CA GLY A 78 -0.99 -4.45 -6.89
C GLY A 78 -1.68 -3.31 -7.59
N SER A 79 -2.25 -3.60 -8.76
CA SER A 79 -3.02 -2.62 -9.48
C SER A 79 -4.32 -2.37 -8.74
N HIS A 80 -5.00 -1.27 -9.09
CA HIS A 80 -6.29 -0.99 -8.48
C HIS A 80 -7.26 -2.16 -8.65
N GLY A 81 -7.27 -2.76 -9.83
CA GLY A 81 -8.15 -3.90 -10.07
C GLY A 81 -7.83 -5.07 -9.18
N GLU A 82 -6.53 -5.34 -8.97
CA GLU A 82 -6.13 -6.46 -8.15
C GLU A 82 -6.46 -6.30 -6.69
N VAL A 83 -6.20 -5.11 -6.14
CA VAL A 83 -6.30 -4.93 -4.69
C VAL A 83 -7.67 -4.52 -4.23
N TYR A 84 -8.46 -3.86 -5.10
CA TYR A 84 -9.80 -3.41 -4.73
C TYR A 84 -10.89 -4.33 -5.22
N GLN A 85 -10.58 -5.28 -6.10
CA GLN A 85 -11.60 -6.13 -6.63
C GLN A 85 -12.16 -7.00 -5.56
N ARG A 86 -13.48 -7.01 -5.43
CA ARG A 86 -14.10 -7.89 -4.49
C ARG A 86 -14.40 -9.14 -5.21
N GLN A 87 -14.29 -10.21 -4.59
CA GLN A 87 -14.69 -11.38 -5.17
C GLN A 87 -16.06 -11.36 -5.09
N THR A 88 -16.67 -11.02 -6.02
CA THR A 88 -18.09 -10.94 -5.95
C THR A 88 -18.67 -12.28 -6.21
#